data_e235a117326b3178946b6748769bb594
#
_entry.id   e235a117326b3178946b6748769bb594
#
_cell.length_a   1.000
_cell.length_b   1.000
_cell.length_c   1.000
_cell.angle_alpha   90.00
_cell.angle_beta   90.00
_cell.angle_gamma   90.00
#
_symmetry.space_group_name_H-M   'P 1'
#
loop_
_entity.id
_entity.type
_entity.pdbx_description
1 polymer ?
#
loop_
_entity_poly.entity_id
_entity_poly.type
_entity_poly.pdbx_seq_one_letter_code
_entity_poly.pdbx_strand_id
1 'polypeptide(L)' 'DFNAVIVNLDSVPSEMQKSCVASIEKNVRDLKMYLEENLREKENAPEVPEIGMAVLRQQFVLAETIETWIATLKSELF' A
#
# COMPACT_ATOMS: atom_id res chain seq x y z
N ASP A 1 11.69 -0.11 8.07
CA ASP A 1 10.29 0.17 7.77
C ASP A 1 10.14 0.79 6.39
N PHE A 2 8.91 1.07 5.99
CA PHE A 2 8.62 1.63 4.67
C PHE A 2 9.34 2.95 4.42
N ASN A 3 9.29 3.85 5.39
CA ASN A 3 9.93 5.16 5.23
C ASN A 3 11.45 5.06 5.14
N ALA A 4 12.06 4.11 5.83
CA ALA A 4 13.50 3.89 5.73
C ALA A 4 13.90 3.44 4.33
N VAL A 5 13.09 2.58 3.69
CA VAL A 5 13.31 2.17 2.31
C VAL A 5 13.25 3.37 1.36
N ILE A 6 12.25 4.23 1.54
CA ILE A 6 12.09 5.42 0.70
C ILE A 6 13.27 6.37 0.87
N VAL A 7 13.69 6.64 2.10
CA VAL A 7 14.83 7.52 2.37
C VAL A 7 16.11 6.98 1.73
N ASN A 8 16.30 5.65 1.77
CA ASN A 8 17.49 5.02 1.21
C ASN A 8 17.54 5.06 -0.33
N LEU A 9 16.45 5.38 -1.00
CA LEU A 9 16.45 5.55 -2.46
C LEU A 9 17.40 6.67 -2.90
N ASP A 10 17.67 7.62 -2.02
CA ASP A 10 18.59 8.73 -2.30
C ASP A 10 20.01 8.25 -2.63
N SER A 11 20.38 7.06 -2.17
CA SER A 11 21.72 6.51 -2.36
C SER A 11 21.86 5.63 -3.61
N VAL A 12 20.81 5.47 -4.41
CA VAL A 12 20.86 4.62 -5.61
C VAL A 12 20.66 5.46 -6.88
N PRO A 13 21.15 4.97 -8.04
CA PRO A 13 20.97 5.67 -9.32
C PRO A 13 19.51 5.88 -9.69
N SER A 14 19.25 6.92 -10.46
CA SER A 14 17.89 7.34 -10.86
C SER A 14 17.07 6.21 -11.49
N GLU A 15 17.69 5.40 -12.35
CA GLU A 15 16.99 4.29 -12.99
C GLU A 15 16.56 3.22 -11.98
N MET A 16 17.42 2.97 -10.98
CA MET A 16 17.06 2.05 -9.90
C MET A 16 15.99 2.62 -9.00
N GLN A 17 15.99 3.93 -8.76
CA GLN A 17 14.93 4.61 -8.01
C GLN A 17 13.58 4.38 -8.66
N LYS A 18 13.48 4.60 -9.97
CA LYS A 18 12.24 4.41 -10.72
C LYS A 18 11.76 2.97 -10.64
N SER A 19 12.68 2.02 -10.80
CA SER A 19 12.36 0.59 -10.74
C SER A 19 11.86 0.20 -9.35
N CYS A 20 12.52 0.69 -8.30
CA CYS A 20 12.10 0.42 -6.92
C CYS A 20 10.73 1.00 -6.61
N VAL A 21 10.47 2.23 -7.02
CA VAL A 21 9.17 2.88 -6.79
C VAL A 21 8.07 2.14 -7.55
N ALA A 22 8.34 1.71 -8.78
CA ALA A 22 7.37 0.93 -9.56
C ALA A 22 7.03 -0.40 -8.87
N SER A 23 8.03 -1.08 -8.29
CA SER A 23 7.82 -2.33 -7.55
C SER A 23 6.99 -2.10 -6.30
N ILE A 24 7.29 -1.05 -5.55
CA ILE A 24 6.54 -0.68 -4.34
C ILE A 24 5.09 -0.37 -4.71
N GLU A 25 4.88 0.41 -5.78
CA GLU A 25 3.54 0.75 -6.26
C GLU A 25 2.74 -0.50 -6.59
N LYS A 26 3.34 -1.44 -7.30
CA LYS A 26 2.69 -2.70 -7.65
C LYS A 26 2.33 -3.50 -6.40
N ASN A 27 3.26 -3.61 -5.45
CA ASN A 27 3.04 -4.36 -4.21
C ASN A 27 1.91 -3.76 -3.37
N VAL A 28 1.86 -2.43 -3.28
CA VAL A 28 0.79 -1.74 -2.54
C VAL A 28 -0.56 -1.93 -3.23
N ARG A 29 -0.58 -1.86 -4.56
CA ARG A 29 -1.81 -2.10 -5.32
C ARG A 29 -2.32 -3.53 -5.13
N ASP A 30 -1.43 -4.52 -5.16
CA ASP A 30 -1.78 -5.91 -4.96
C ASP A 30 -2.30 -6.14 -3.54
N LEU A 31 -1.67 -5.51 -2.54
CA LEU A 31 -2.13 -5.57 -1.15
C LEU A 31 -3.52 -4.96 -1.01
N LYS A 32 -3.74 -3.80 -1.63
CA LYS A 32 -5.04 -3.13 -1.58
C LYS A 32 -6.14 -4.02 -2.16
N MET A 33 -5.88 -4.67 -3.29
CA MET A 33 -6.82 -5.60 -3.92
C MET A 33 -7.12 -6.79 -3.03
N TYR A 34 -6.09 -7.35 -2.40
CA TYR A 34 -6.24 -8.45 -1.47
C TYR A 34 -7.11 -8.06 -0.26
N LEU A 35 -6.85 -6.88 0.31
CA LEU A 35 -7.62 -6.38 1.45
C LEU A 35 -9.07 -6.10 1.08
N GLU A 36 -9.31 -5.55 -0.11
CA GLU A 36 -10.65 -5.28 -0.62
C GLU A 36 -11.46 -6.58 -0.76
N GLU A 37 -10.86 -7.59 -1.35
CA GLU A 37 -11.49 -8.89 -1.51
C GLU A 37 -11.77 -9.56 -0.17
N ASN A 38 -10.81 -9.48 0.76
CA ASN A 38 -10.95 -10.02 2.10
C ASN A 38 -12.09 -9.35 2.88
N LEU A 39 -12.20 -8.02 2.77
CA LEU A 39 -13.31 -7.27 3.35
C LEU A 39 -14.66 -7.72 2.79
N ARG A 40 -14.73 -7.86 1.47
CA ARG A 40 -15.95 -8.27 0.79
C ARG A 40 -16.41 -9.64 1.24
N GLU A 41 -15.49 -10.60 1.36
CA GLU A 41 -15.79 -11.94 1.83
C GLU A 41 -16.29 -11.93 3.27
N LYS A 42 -15.64 -11.15 4.14
CA LYS A 42 -15.94 -11.15 5.58
C LYS A 42 -17.17 -10.33 5.95
N GLU A 43 -17.57 -9.37 5.12
CA GLU A 43 -18.81 -8.64 5.34
C GLU A 43 -20.03 -9.54 5.37
N ASN A 44 -19.96 -10.67 4.68
CA ASN A 44 -21.06 -11.64 4.60
C ASN A 44 -20.89 -12.80 5.59
N ALA A 45 -19.87 -12.78 6.44
CA ALA A 45 -19.59 -13.83 7.41
C ALA A 45 -20.02 -13.39 8.81
N PRO A 46 -21.09 -13.97 9.38
CA PRO A 46 -21.65 -13.48 10.64
C PRO A 46 -20.78 -13.69 11.86
N GLU A 47 -19.78 -14.57 11.80
CA GLU A 47 -18.90 -14.85 12.92
C GLU A 47 -17.65 -13.98 12.99
N VAL A 48 -17.45 -13.04 12.07
CA VAL A 48 -16.28 -12.15 12.11
C VAL A 48 -16.55 -11.02 13.10
N PRO A 49 -15.71 -10.85 14.13
CA PRO A 49 -15.89 -9.77 15.11
C PRO A 49 -15.78 -8.38 14.48
N GLU A 50 -16.57 -7.46 14.98
CA GLU A 50 -16.56 -6.07 14.50
C GLU A 50 -15.17 -5.42 14.63
N ILE A 51 -14.43 -5.72 15.69
CA ILE A 51 -13.07 -5.21 15.89
C ILE A 51 -12.15 -5.69 14.76
N GLY A 52 -12.26 -6.97 14.38
CA GLY A 52 -11.50 -7.51 13.26
C GLY A 52 -11.82 -6.81 11.95
N MET A 53 -13.10 -6.52 11.71
CA MET A 53 -13.53 -5.77 10.53
C MET A 53 -12.98 -4.35 10.53
N ALA A 54 -12.99 -3.71 11.71
CA ALA A 54 -12.45 -2.35 11.84
C ALA A 54 -10.96 -2.31 11.50
N VAL A 55 -10.19 -3.32 11.95
CA VAL A 55 -8.77 -3.41 11.64
C VAL A 55 -8.54 -3.64 10.14
N LEU A 56 -9.33 -4.50 9.51
CA LEU A 56 -9.23 -4.73 8.06
C LEU A 56 -9.53 -3.44 7.27
N ARG A 57 -10.56 -2.71 7.69
CA ARG A 57 -10.89 -1.42 7.05
C ARG A 57 -9.75 -0.41 7.23
N GLN A 58 -9.14 -0.38 8.40
CA GLN A 58 -7.98 0.47 8.65
C GLN A 58 -6.83 0.13 7.72
N GLN A 59 -6.51 -1.15 7.57
CA GLN A 59 -5.43 -1.60 6.70
C GLN A 59 -5.69 -1.21 5.24
N PHE A 60 -6.94 -1.33 4.79
CA PHE A 60 -7.32 -0.91 3.44
C PHE A 60 -7.12 0.60 3.26
N VAL A 61 -7.56 1.41 4.21
CA VAL A 61 -7.40 2.87 4.16
C VAL A 61 -5.92 3.25 4.14
N LEU A 62 -5.08 2.59 4.93
CA LEU A 62 -3.65 2.84 4.94
C LEU A 62 -3.01 2.48 3.61
N ALA A 63 -3.37 1.34 3.02
CA ALA A 63 -2.86 0.94 1.71
C ALA A 63 -3.28 1.94 0.62
N GLU A 64 -4.52 2.40 0.66
CA GLU A 64 -5.04 3.40 -0.27
C GLU A 64 -4.30 4.73 -0.12
N THR A 65 -4.04 5.15 1.09
CA THR A 65 -3.29 6.37 1.39
C THR A 65 -1.86 6.28 0.86
N ILE A 66 -1.19 5.15 1.06
CA ILE A 66 0.16 4.92 0.56
C ILE A 66 0.16 4.93 -0.96
N GLU A 67 -0.82 4.31 -1.61
CA GLU A 67 -0.93 4.30 -3.08
C GLU A 67 -1.03 5.74 -3.62
N THR A 68 -1.87 6.56 -3.00
CA THR A 68 -2.03 7.97 -3.38
C THR A 68 -0.73 8.74 -3.17
N TRP A 69 -0.05 8.50 -2.05
CA TRP A 69 1.22 9.16 -1.76
C TRP A 69 2.31 8.76 -2.74
N ILE A 70 2.36 7.51 -3.17
CA ILE A 70 3.33 7.05 -4.16
C ILE A 70 3.15 7.81 -5.48
N ALA A 71 1.91 8.07 -5.89
CA ALA A 71 1.65 8.87 -7.07
C ALA A 71 2.24 10.29 -6.93
N THR A 72 2.11 10.88 -5.75
CA THR A 72 2.72 12.17 -5.43
C THR A 72 4.24 12.10 -5.48
N LEU A 73 4.82 11.06 -4.88
CA LEU A 73 6.26 10.83 -4.89
C LEU A 73 6.81 10.74 -6.32
N LYS A 74 6.14 9.99 -7.17
CA LYS A 74 6.54 9.84 -8.58
C LYS A 74 6.50 11.18 -9.30
N SER A 75 5.48 11.97 -9.04
CA SER A 75 5.35 13.32 -9.62
C SER A 75 6.47 14.25 -9.16
N GLU A 76 6.91 14.12 -7.92
CA GLU A 76 7.99 14.97 -7.37
C GLU A 76 9.37 14.53 -7.86
N LEU A 77 9.62 13.24 -8.02
CA LEU A 77 10.95 12.71 -8.34
C LEU A 77 11.19 12.50 -9.83
N PHE A 78 10.16 12.19 -10.56
CA PHE A 78 10.27 11.77 -11.96
C PHE A 78 9.36 12.59 -12.85
#